data_d51f9e66e1bcf3adf7633cf503ec7b5f
#
_entry.id   d51f9e66e1bcf3adf7633cf503ec7b5f
#
_cell.length_a   1.000
_cell.length_b   1.000
_cell.length_c   1.000
_cell.angle_alpha   90.00
_cell.angle_beta   90.00
_cell.angle_gamma   90.00
#
_symmetry.space_group_name_H-M   'P 1'
#
loop_
_entity.id
_entity.type
_entity.pdbx_description
1 polymer ?
#
loop_
_entity_poly.entity_id
_entity_poly.type
_entity_poly.pdbx_seq_one_letter_code
_entity_poly.pdbx_strand_id
1 'polypeptide(L)'
;MIAVSAVTLVDNLQQLVDEINRASWDHANEFSEYDVLALSAYLERQDTLFVACHDVTDDGRTLLGMASARVELKPYGNERWLYVDEVDVCADQRRRGAGQAIMRKLIDLAEEAGCEEVWLGTEEDNHAANALYQSLDPDDVTPVIGYTYEMMD
;
A
#
# COMPACT_ATOMS: atom_id res chain seq x y z
N MET A 1 15.09 -10.13 -8.71
CA MET A 1 14.82 -10.36 -7.28
C MET A 1 13.76 -9.38 -6.80
N ILE A 2 12.71 -9.89 -6.22
CA ILE A 2 11.64 -9.04 -5.69
C ILE A 2 12.12 -8.39 -4.39
N ALA A 3 12.01 -7.06 -4.32
CA ALA A 3 12.41 -6.28 -3.16
C ALA A 3 11.30 -5.29 -2.80
N VAL A 4 10.91 -5.27 -1.53
CA VAL A 4 9.93 -4.31 -1.01
C VAL A 4 10.65 -3.40 -0.02
N SER A 5 10.50 -2.10 -0.20
CA SER A 5 11.13 -1.12 0.68
C SER A 5 10.11 -0.08 1.15
N ALA A 6 10.31 0.37 2.39
CA ALA A 6 9.62 1.54 2.89
C ALA A 6 10.24 2.77 2.22
N VAL A 7 9.39 3.58 1.59
CA VAL A 7 9.85 4.78 0.87
C VAL A 7 10.01 5.91 1.87
N THR A 8 11.14 6.61 1.80
CA THR A 8 11.47 7.72 2.69
C THR A 8 11.81 8.98 1.90
N LEU A 9 11.92 10.10 2.62
CA LEU A 9 12.25 11.40 2.00
C LEU A 9 13.65 11.43 1.39
N VAL A 10 14.55 10.52 1.76
CA VAL A 10 15.90 10.45 1.20
C VAL A 10 15.99 9.65 -0.09
N ASP A 11 14.90 8.97 -0.45
CA ASP A 11 14.84 8.20 -1.69
C ASP A 11 14.65 9.11 -2.91
N ASN A 12 14.94 8.59 -4.09
CA ASN A 12 14.70 9.31 -5.33
C ASN A 12 13.20 9.27 -5.67
N LEU A 13 12.46 10.24 -5.11
CA LEU A 13 11.01 10.30 -5.26
C LEU A 13 10.57 10.60 -6.69
N GLN A 14 11.36 11.38 -7.44
CA GLN A 14 11.03 11.66 -8.84
C GLN A 14 11.06 10.39 -9.68
N GLN A 15 12.05 9.54 -9.47
CA GLN A 15 12.12 8.26 -10.17
C GLN A 15 10.91 7.39 -9.84
N LEU A 16 10.55 7.31 -8.55
CA LEU A 16 9.41 6.51 -8.12
C LEU A 16 8.10 7.05 -8.70
N VAL A 17 7.89 8.36 -8.65
CA VAL A 17 6.69 9.00 -9.20
C VAL A 17 6.59 8.71 -10.70
N ASP A 18 7.68 8.82 -11.43
CA ASP A 18 7.70 8.51 -12.87
C ASP A 18 7.37 7.04 -13.12
N GLU A 19 7.89 6.13 -12.32
CA GLU A 19 7.57 4.70 -12.41
C GLU A 19 6.07 4.45 -12.17
N ILE A 20 5.50 5.07 -11.14
CA ILE A 20 4.09 4.91 -10.79
C ILE A 20 3.20 5.43 -11.92
N ASN A 21 3.51 6.61 -12.44
CA ASN A 21 2.68 7.25 -13.46
C ASN A 21 2.76 6.56 -14.82
N ARG A 22 3.82 5.81 -15.08
CA ARG A 22 3.97 5.03 -16.32
C ARG A 22 3.47 3.60 -16.22
N ALA A 23 3.24 3.10 -15.00
CA ALA A 23 2.84 1.71 -14.79
C ALA A 23 1.39 1.48 -15.23
N SER A 24 1.05 0.23 -15.48
CA SER A 24 -0.32 -0.18 -15.79
C SER A 24 -1.04 -0.58 -14.52
N TRP A 25 -2.17 0.07 -14.26
CA TRP A 25 -3.01 -0.24 -13.09
C TRP A 25 -4.40 -0.68 -13.57
N ASP A 26 -5.04 -1.58 -12.84
CA ASP A 26 -6.37 -2.10 -13.20
C ASP A 26 -7.45 -1.03 -13.21
N HIS A 27 -7.31 -0.05 -12.33
CA HIS A 27 -8.29 1.03 -12.18
C HIS A 27 -7.80 2.29 -12.88
N ALA A 28 -7.38 2.16 -14.14
CA ALA A 28 -6.79 3.27 -14.90
C ALA A 28 -7.68 4.51 -14.92
N ASN A 29 -9.02 4.33 -14.94
CA ASN A 29 -9.97 5.44 -14.93
C ASN A 29 -10.12 6.12 -13.57
N GLU A 30 -9.70 5.44 -12.51
CA GLU A 30 -9.77 5.93 -11.14
C GLU A 30 -8.38 6.29 -10.60
N PHE A 31 -7.35 6.02 -11.38
CA PHE A 31 -5.97 6.28 -10.97
C PHE A 31 -5.73 7.79 -10.91
N SER A 32 -5.25 8.23 -9.75
CA SER A 32 -4.81 9.61 -9.55
C SER A 32 -3.32 9.71 -9.83
N GLU A 33 -2.94 10.64 -10.69
CA GLU A 33 -1.54 10.86 -11.03
C GLU A 33 -0.75 11.29 -9.79
N TYR A 34 0.42 10.70 -9.61
CA TYR A 34 1.31 11.03 -8.49
C TYR A 34 2.18 12.24 -8.83
N ASP A 35 2.56 12.96 -7.78
CA ASP A 35 3.32 14.20 -7.85
C ASP A 35 4.33 14.18 -6.70
N VAL A 36 5.55 14.58 -6.98
CA VAL A 36 6.64 14.54 -5.98
C VAL A 36 6.32 15.38 -4.75
N LEU A 37 5.72 16.56 -4.93
CA LEU A 37 5.39 17.43 -3.80
C LEU A 37 4.32 16.78 -2.91
N ALA A 38 3.31 16.16 -3.52
CA ALA A 38 2.26 15.48 -2.78
C ALA A 38 2.80 14.25 -2.05
N LEU A 39 3.64 13.45 -2.71
CA LEU A 39 4.25 12.28 -2.06
C LEU A 39 5.18 12.71 -0.93
N SER A 40 5.97 13.77 -1.12
CA SER A 40 6.84 14.30 -0.06
C SER A 40 6.03 14.75 1.15
N ALA A 41 4.94 15.47 0.93
CA ALA A 41 4.05 15.92 2.01
C ALA A 41 3.45 14.74 2.77
N TYR A 42 3.05 13.69 2.05
CA TYR A 42 2.56 12.45 2.65
C TYR A 42 3.63 11.81 3.54
N LEU A 43 4.87 11.72 3.05
CA LEU A 43 5.97 11.08 3.78
C LEU A 43 6.50 11.91 4.95
N GLU A 44 6.28 13.23 4.96
CA GLU A 44 6.65 14.10 6.07
C GLU A 44 5.82 13.84 7.32
N ARG A 45 4.66 13.25 7.19
CA ARG A 45 3.83 12.90 8.34
C ARG A 45 4.46 11.72 9.08
N GLN A 46 4.38 11.75 10.41
CA GLN A 46 4.97 10.71 11.25
C GLN A 46 4.17 9.41 11.24
N ASP A 47 2.90 9.50 10.88
CA ASP A 47 1.96 8.38 10.98
C ASP A 47 1.68 7.69 9.64
N THR A 48 2.29 8.14 8.55
CA THR A 48 2.06 7.55 7.22
C THR A 48 3.21 6.62 6.82
N LEU A 49 2.85 5.59 6.05
CA LEU A 49 3.79 4.64 5.47
C LEU A 49 3.48 4.49 3.99
N PHE A 50 4.53 4.39 3.20
CA PHE A 50 4.43 4.07 1.78
C PHE A 50 5.48 3.03 1.46
N VAL A 51 5.07 1.94 0.80
CA VAL A 51 6.01 0.90 0.38
C VAL A 51 5.94 0.72 -1.12
N ALA A 52 7.07 0.39 -1.72
CA ALA A 52 7.16 0.10 -3.15
C ALA A 52 7.84 -1.26 -3.33
N CYS A 53 7.32 -2.01 -4.27
CA CYS A 53 7.82 -3.35 -4.61
C CYS A 53 8.39 -3.32 -6.02
N HIS A 54 9.65 -3.72 -6.14
CA HIS A 54 10.35 -3.75 -7.42
C HIS A 54 10.93 -5.14 -7.69
N ASP A 55 11.02 -5.49 -8.95
CA ASP A 55 11.94 -6.54 -9.37
C ASP A 55 13.28 -5.86 -9.71
N VAL A 56 14.31 -6.23 -8.98
CA VAL A 56 15.64 -5.63 -9.11
C VAL A 56 16.55 -6.60 -9.82
N THR A 57 17.17 -6.14 -10.91
CA THR A 57 18.13 -6.89 -11.71
C THR A 57 19.40 -6.06 -11.89
N ASP A 58 20.43 -6.66 -12.49
CA ASP A 58 21.67 -5.95 -12.80
C ASP A 58 21.45 -4.77 -13.77
N ASP A 59 20.40 -4.84 -14.59
CA ASP A 59 20.09 -3.82 -15.59
C ASP A 59 19.19 -2.70 -15.07
N GLY A 60 18.71 -2.79 -13.82
CA GLY A 60 17.82 -1.79 -13.24
C GLY A 60 16.69 -2.40 -12.44
N ARG A 61 15.56 -1.69 -12.37
CA ARG A 61 14.42 -2.13 -11.60
C ARG A 61 13.10 -1.90 -12.33
N THR A 62 12.12 -2.75 -12.05
CA THR A 62 10.76 -2.65 -12.58
C THR A 62 9.80 -2.57 -11.41
N LEU A 63 8.92 -1.57 -11.41
CA LEU A 63 7.89 -1.45 -10.37
C LEU A 63 6.85 -2.56 -10.55
N LEU A 64 6.60 -3.31 -9.47
CA LEU A 64 5.61 -4.38 -9.44
C LEU A 64 4.34 -3.98 -8.70
N GLY A 65 4.46 -3.08 -7.74
CA GLY A 65 3.33 -2.66 -6.93
C GLY A 65 3.72 -1.68 -5.86
N MET A 66 2.71 -1.22 -5.14
CA MET A 66 2.88 -0.22 -4.07
C MET A 66 1.75 -0.35 -3.07
N ALA A 67 1.93 0.26 -1.91
CA ALA A 67 0.88 0.37 -0.90
C ALA A 67 1.06 1.62 -0.05
N SER A 68 -0.05 2.13 0.42
CA SER A 68 -0.08 3.23 1.39
C SER A 68 -0.82 2.80 2.64
N ALA A 69 -0.35 3.27 3.79
CA ALA A 69 -0.90 2.91 5.08
C ALA A 69 -0.64 4.02 6.09
N ARG A 70 -1.35 3.97 7.21
CA ARG A 70 -1.17 4.93 8.31
C ARG A 70 -1.31 4.24 9.64
N VAL A 71 -0.49 4.69 10.60
CA VAL A 71 -0.53 4.24 11.98
C VAL A 71 -1.48 5.14 12.74
N GLU A 72 -2.51 4.55 13.35
CA GLU A 72 -3.51 5.28 14.13
C GLU A 72 -3.38 4.95 15.61
N LEU A 73 -3.20 5.97 16.43
CA LEU A 73 -3.27 5.84 17.88
C LEU A 73 -4.73 5.90 18.31
N LYS A 74 -5.17 4.90 19.04
CA LYS A 74 -6.56 4.86 19.50
C LYS A 74 -6.75 5.74 20.76
N PRO A 75 -7.90 6.43 20.88
CA PRO A 75 -8.09 7.38 21.98
C PRO A 75 -8.39 6.72 23.32
N TYR A 76 -8.61 5.41 23.36
CA TYR A 76 -8.99 4.70 24.58
C TYR A 76 -7.83 3.98 25.28
N GLY A 77 -6.59 4.18 24.81
CA GLY A 77 -5.41 3.54 25.41
C GLY A 77 -4.19 3.77 24.55
N ASN A 78 -3.09 3.12 24.87
CA ASN A 78 -1.86 3.19 24.08
C ASN A 78 -1.87 2.17 22.93
N GLU A 79 -3.01 1.92 22.37
CA GLU A 79 -3.19 0.96 21.30
C GLU A 79 -3.02 1.65 19.96
N ARG A 80 -2.25 1.02 19.06
CA ARG A 80 -2.04 1.49 17.69
C ARG A 80 -2.48 0.43 16.72
N TRP A 81 -3.11 0.88 15.62
CA TRP A 81 -3.49 0.01 14.50
C TRP A 81 -2.84 0.54 13.23
N LEU A 82 -2.48 -0.36 12.34
CA LEU A 82 -2.10 0.02 10.98
C LEU A 82 -3.33 -0.13 10.09
N TYR A 83 -3.74 0.99 9.49
CA TYR A 83 -4.77 0.99 8.46
C TYR A 83 -4.09 1.01 7.11
N VAL A 84 -4.29 -0.04 6.34
CA VAL A 84 -3.78 -0.10 4.97
C VAL A 84 -4.84 0.53 4.07
N ASP A 85 -4.48 1.64 3.42
CA ASP A 85 -5.42 2.40 2.61
C ASP A 85 -5.53 1.82 1.20
N GLU A 86 -4.39 1.49 0.58
CA GLU A 86 -4.36 0.92 -0.76
C GLU A 86 -3.22 -0.08 -0.90
N VAL A 87 -3.49 -1.14 -1.65
CA VAL A 87 -2.47 -2.08 -2.13
C VAL A 87 -2.74 -2.27 -3.61
N ASP A 88 -1.79 -1.86 -4.44
CA ASP A 88 -1.92 -1.94 -5.88
C ASP A 88 -0.77 -2.73 -6.48
N VAL A 89 -1.10 -3.70 -7.33
CA VAL A 89 -0.13 -4.46 -8.10
C VAL A 89 -0.30 -4.10 -9.56
N CYS A 90 0.81 -3.85 -10.26
CA CYS A 90 0.78 -3.51 -11.66
C CYS A 90 0.07 -4.60 -12.47
N ALA A 91 -0.84 -4.18 -13.34
CA ALA A 91 -1.71 -5.11 -14.08
C ALA A 91 -0.91 -6.08 -14.95
N ASP A 92 0.22 -5.64 -15.50
CA ASP A 92 1.09 -6.44 -16.37
C ASP A 92 2.17 -7.21 -15.59
N GLN A 93 2.17 -7.14 -14.25
CA GLN A 93 3.18 -7.76 -13.38
C GLN A 93 2.58 -8.73 -12.37
N ARG A 94 1.40 -9.25 -12.65
CA ARG A 94 0.69 -10.14 -11.73
C ARG A 94 1.32 -11.53 -11.66
N ARG A 95 0.95 -12.28 -10.63
CA ARG A 95 1.37 -13.68 -10.38
C ARG A 95 2.87 -13.81 -10.10
N ARG A 96 3.48 -12.74 -9.61
CA ARG A 96 4.90 -12.74 -9.24
C ARG A 96 5.11 -12.69 -7.73
N GLY A 97 4.01 -12.71 -6.96
CA GLY A 97 4.07 -12.66 -5.49
C GLY A 97 4.26 -11.26 -4.92
N ALA A 98 4.08 -10.22 -5.73
CA ALA A 98 4.27 -8.83 -5.29
C ALA A 98 3.28 -8.44 -4.19
N GLY A 99 2.01 -8.79 -4.34
CA GLY A 99 0.98 -8.47 -3.35
C GLY A 99 1.28 -9.09 -1.98
N GLN A 100 1.68 -10.36 -1.95
CA GLN A 100 2.07 -11.03 -0.72
C GLN A 100 3.30 -10.40 -0.09
N ALA A 101 4.30 -10.07 -0.91
CA ALA A 101 5.52 -9.43 -0.43
C ALA A 101 5.22 -8.06 0.18
N ILE A 102 4.37 -7.27 -0.47
CA ILE A 102 3.93 -5.97 0.04
C ILE A 102 3.22 -6.13 1.39
N MET A 103 2.26 -7.04 1.48
CA MET A 103 1.50 -7.25 2.71
C MET A 103 2.39 -7.71 3.86
N ARG A 104 3.33 -8.62 3.60
CA ARG A 104 4.28 -9.06 4.62
C ARG A 104 5.15 -7.91 5.12
N LYS A 105 5.58 -7.04 4.21
CA LYS A 105 6.35 -5.86 4.59
C LYS A 105 5.53 -4.93 5.47
N LEU A 106 4.27 -4.69 5.12
CA LEU A 106 3.37 -3.86 5.92
C LEU A 106 3.15 -4.45 7.32
N ILE A 107 2.98 -5.76 7.42
CA ILE A 107 2.82 -6.43 8.71
C ILE A 107 4.09 -6.28 9.55
N ASP A 108 5.26 -6.44 8.95
CA ASP A 108 6.54 -6.24 9.64
C ASP A 108 6.68 -4.80 10.15
N LEU A 109 6.32 -3.83 9.31
CA LEU A 109 6.37 -2.42 9.71
C LEU A 109 5.37 -2.10 10.82
N ALA A 110 4.20 -2.73 10.80
CA ALA A 110 3.21 -2.58 11.86
C ALA A 110 3.76 -3.11 13.19
N GLU A 111 4.41 -4.26 13.17
CA GLU A 111 5.04 -4.83 14.35
C GLU A 111 6.15 -3.93 14.89
N GLU A 112 6.98 -3.40 14.03
CA GLU A 112 8.04 -2.46 14.42
C GLU A 112 7.49 -1.18 15.03
N ALA A 113 6.33 -0.71 14.55
CA ALA A 113 5.67 0.48 15.07
C ALA A 113 4.87 0.24 16.34
N GLY A 114 4.81 -1.00 16.82
CA GLY A 114 4.05 -1.35 18.00
C GLY A 114 2.55 -1.43 17.78
N CYS A 115 2.12 -1.70 16.56
CA CYS A 115 0.70 -1.86 16.24
C CYS A 115 0.18 -3.20 16.76
N GLU A 116 -1.04 -3.20 17.28
CA GLU A 116 -1.70 -4.40 17.77
C GLU A 116 -2.57 -5.07 16.71
N GLU A 117 -2.96 -4.31 15.69
CA GLU A 117 -3.74 -4.82 14.56
C GLU A 117 -3.31 -4.17 13.25
N VAL A 118 -3.47 -4.93 12.18
CA VAL A 118 -3.43 -4.42 10.79
C VAL A 118 -4.82 -4.63 10.22
N TRP A 119 -5.42 -3.57 9.71
CA TRP A 119 -6.75 -3.62 9.13
C TRP A 119 -6.74 -3.08 7.71
N LEU A 120 -7.48 -3.75 6.85
CA LEU A 120 -7.75 -3.24 5.51
C LEU A 120 -9.11 -3.74 5.05
N GLY A 121 -9.68 -3.03 4.08
CA GLY A 121 -10.93 -3.42 3.47
C GLY A 121 -10.80 -3.47 1.96
N THR A 122 -11.60 -4.31 1.34
CA THR A 122 -11.76 -4.34 -0.10
C THR A 122 -13.21 -4.68 -0.43
N GLU A 123 -13.59 -4.49 -1.67
CA GLU A 123 -14.93 -4.83 -2.10
C GLU A 123 -15.09 -6.35 -2.19
N GLU A 124 -16.30 -6.81 -1.89
CA GLU A 124 -16.61 -8.23 -1.82
C GLU A 124 -16.37 -8.94 -3.16
N ASP A 125 -16.58 -8.24 -4.27
CA ASP A 125 -16.41 -8.77 -5.61
C ASP A 125 -14.98 -8.63 -6.17
N ASN A 126 -14.07 -8.05 -5.42
CA ASN A 126 -12.67 -7.99 -5.80
C ASN A 126 -12.00 -9.32 -5.46
N HIS A 127 -12.15 -10.30 -6.37
CA HIS A 127 -11.68 -11.66 -6.14
C HIS A 127 -10.18 -11.78 -5.96
N ALA A 128 -9.41 -11.00 -6.71
CA ALA A 128 -7.95 -11.03 -6.63
C ALA A 128 -7.46 -10.52 -5.28
N ALA A 129 -8.00 -9.41 -4.80
CA ALA A 129 -7.66 -8.84 -3.50
C ALA A 129 -8.08 -9.77 -2.37
N ASN A 130 -9.30 -10.31 -2.42
CA ASN A 130 -9.79 -11.24 -1.41
C ASN A 130 -8.94 -12.50 -1.33
N ALA A 131 -8.55 -13.06 -2.48
CA ALA A 131 -7.66 -14.23 -2.51
C ALA A 131 -6.31 -13.92 -1.89
N LEU A 132 -5.74 -12.74 -2.17
CA LEU A 132 -4.47 -12.31 -1.59
C LEU A 132 -4.55 -12.24 -0.07
N TYR A 133 -5.54 -11.51 0.44
CA TYR A 133 -5.65 -11.28 1.89
C TYR A 133 -5.98 -12.57 2.64
N GLN A 134 -6.83 -13.43 2.08
CA GLN A 134 -7.14 -14.72 2.68
C GLN A 134 -5.93 -15.66 2.69
N SER A 135 -5.03 -15.54 1.72
CA SER A 135 -3.81 -16.36 1.68
C SER A 135 -2.85 -16.06 2.83
N LEU A 136 -3.04 -14.94 3.53
CA LEU A 136 -2.19 -14.50 4.65
C LEU A 136 -2.83 -14.83 6.01
N ASP A 137 -3.82 -15.68 6.03
CA ASP A 137 -4.48 -16.21 7.24
C ASP A 137 -4.98 -15.11 8.19
N PRO A 138 -5.95 -14.28 7.74
CA PRO A 138 -6.49 -13.24 8.60
C PRO A 138 -7.19 -13.83 9.83
N ASP A 139 -7.09 -13.14 10.96
CA ASP A 139 -7.77 -13.56 12.19
C ASP A 139 -9.27 -13.40 12.11
N ASP A 140 -9.75 -12.43 11.33
CA ASP A 140 -11.16 -12.13 11.19
C ASP A 140 -11.45 -11.57 9.79
N VAL A 141 -12.59 -11.95 9.23
CA VAL A 141 -13.08 -11.43 7.95
C VAL A 141 -14.55 -11.05 8.13
N THR A 142 -14.84 -9.76 8.00
CA THR A 142 -16.20 -9.23 8.16
C THR A 142 -16.57 -8.33 7.00
N PRO A 143 -17.83 -8.34 6.54
CA PRO A 143 -18.28 -7.39 5.52
C PRO A 143 -18.36 -5.98 6.08
N VAL A 144 -17.98 -4.99 5.26
CA VAL A 144 -17.99 -3.57 5.61
C VAL A 144 -18.70 -2.79 4.52
N ILE A 145 -19.54 -1.83 4.92
CA ILE A 145 -20.22 -0.93 4.00
C ILE A 145 -19.55 0.43 4.11
N GLY A 146 -19.10 0.98 2.97
CA GLY A 146 -18.51 2.31 2.91
C GLY A 146 -19.55 3.35 2.52
N TYR A 147 -19.48 4.52 3.14
CA TYR A 147 -20.32 5.67 2.80
C TYR A 147 -19.41 6.85 2.49
N THR A 148 -19.67 7.54 1.39
CA THR A 148 -18.89 8.69 0.98
C THR A 148 -19.76 9.94 1.02
N TYR A 149 -19.25 10.99 1.65
CA TYR A 149 -19.86 12.31 1.66
C TYR A 149 -18.88 13.27 0.99
N GLU A 150 -19.19 13.71 -0.21
CA GLU A 150 -18.31 14.63 -0.92
C GLU A 150 -18.51 16.05 -0.39
N MET A 151 -17.41 16.69 0.02
CA MET A 151 -17.46 18.00 0.66
C MET A 151 -17.23 19.15 -0.31
N MET A 152 -16.77 18.85 -1.52
CA MET A 152 -16.46 19.83 -2.56
C MET A 152 -17.28 19.54 -3.81
N ASP A 153 -17.68 20.59 -4.52
CA ASP A 153 -18.39 20.48 -5.78
C ASP A 153 -17.45 20.08 -6.94
#